data_eae2a56bc9c7b4c9fa3c55e80ea5f9a2
#
_entry.id   eae2a56bc9c7b4c9fa3c55e80ea5f9a2
#
_cell.length_a   1.000
_cell.length_b   1.000
_cell.length_c   1.000
_cell.angle_alpha   90.00
_cell.angle_beta   90.00
_cell.angle_gamma   90.00
#
_symmetry.space_group_name_H-M   'P 1'
#
loop_
_entity.id
_entity.type
_entity.pdbx_description
1 polymer ?
#
loop_
_entity_poly.entity_id
_entity_poly.type
_entity_poly.pdbx_seq_one_letter_code
_entity_poly.pdbx_strand_id
1 'polypeptide(L)'
;MYAFNYERPASTADAARAVSGGKFLAGGQTLLASMKLRLSDPGKLVDLAGIKDLAGIRREGNALVIGAMTRHAAVASSAEVKSAIPALADLAAHIGDKQVRAMGTLGGSIANNDPAACYPSAVLALNATVHTHTRKIAADDFFTGMYATALADDELITGVSFPIVKRAAYAKFRQPASRFALVGVFVAQTDAGVRVAVTGAASCVFRHKGLEAALSKSFTPEAVAGVAIDAGDLNSDIHASAAYRANIIRVMTQRAVAKALG
;
A
#
# COMPACT_ATOMS: atom_id res chain seq x y z
N MET A 1 -3.43 23.30 15.05
CA MET A 1 -2.09 22.80 14.70
C MET A 1 -1.10 23.48 15.61
N TYR A 2 -0.15 22.75 16.17
CA TYR A 2 0.96 23.31 16.93
C TYR A 2 1.97 23.98 16.00
N ALA A 3 2.84 24.85 16.52
CA ALA A 3 3.95 25.44 15.76
C ALA A 3 4.98 24.35 15.39
N PHE A 4 5.58 24.47 14.24
CA PHE A 4 6.62 23.54 13.77
C PHE A 4 7.63 24.28 12.90
N ASN A 5 8.84 23.75 12.83
CA ASN A 5 9.85 24.17 11.86
C ASN A 5 9.60 23.47 10.52
N TYR A 6 9.91 24.17 9.44
CA TYR A 6 9.73 23.65 8.07
C TYR A 6 11.03 23.76 7.27
N GLU A 7 11.45 22.65 6.70
CA GLU A 7 12.61 22.57 5.81
C GLU A 7 12.21 21.89 4.51
N ARG A 8 12.78 22.33 3.37
CA ARG A 8 12.53 21.75 2.07
C ARG A 8 13.84 21.47 1.34
N PRO A 9 14.51 20.36 1.64
CA PRO A 9 15.77 19.98 1.03
C PRO A 9 15.62 19.64 -0.45
N ALA A 10 16.72 19.77 -1.19
CA ALA A 10 16.77 19.45 -2.62
C ALA A 10 17.36 18.05 -2.92
N SER A 11 17.88 17.38 -1.90
CA SER A 11 18.46 16.03 -2.05
C SER A 11 18.00 15.07 -0.96
N THR A 12 18.02 13.77 -1.27
CA THR A 12 17.70 12.69 -0.32
C THR A 12 18.63 12.70 0.90
N ALA A 13 19.93 12.96 0.67
CA ALA A 13 20.92 13.01 1.74
C ALA A 13 20.66 14.18 2.69
N ASP A 14 20.30 15.36 2.16
CA ASP A 14 19.94 16.52 3.00
C ASP A 14 18.64 16.26 3.77
N ALA A 15 17.65 15.62 3.15
CA ALA A 15 16.41 15.27 3.82
C ALA A 15 16.64 14.30 5.00
N ALA A 16 17.46 13.27 4.81
CA ALA A 16 17.78 12.32 5.88
C ALA A 16 18.52 12.99 7.05
N ARG A 17 19.43 13.94 6.76
CA ARG A 17 20.10 14.73 7.83
C ARG A 17 19.14 15.69 8.55
N ALA A 18 18.24 16.29 7.78
CA ALA A 18 17.32 17.31 8.32
C ALA A 18 16.22 16.73 9.22
N VAL A 19 15.85 15.45 9.07
CA VAL A 19 14.65 14.89 9.71
C VAL A 19 14.81 14.61 11.20
N SER A 20 16.02 14.62 11.73
CA SER A 20 16.27 14.36 13.17
C SER A 20 15.31 15.16 14.08
N GLY A 21 14.55 14.44 14.90
CA GLY A 21 13.52 15.01 15.79
C GLY A 21 12.27 15.53 15.08
N GLY A 22 12.09 15.22 13.78
CA GLY A 22 10.95 15.64 12.98
C GLY A 22 10.27 14.49 12.22
N LYS A 23 9.51 14.85 11.19
CA LYS A 23 8.89 13.89 10.27
C LYS A 23 9.02 14.31 8.81
N PHE A 24 9.16 13.34 7.93
CA PHE A 24 9.06 13.57 6.49
C PHE A 24 7.63 13.96 6.10
N LEU A 25 7.50 14.99 5.30
CA LEU A 25 6.25 15.41 4.67
C LEU A 25 6.26 15.00 3.20
N ALA A 26 5.42 14.02 2.85
CA ALA A 26 5.15 13.62 1.47
C ALA A 26 3.87 14.32 0.95
N GLY A 27 2.83 13.58 0.62
CA GLY A 27 1.54 14.14 0.16
C GLY A 27 0.69 14.80 1.25
N GLY A 28 1.03 14.66 2.53
CA GLY A 28 0.39 15.30 3.68
C GLY A 28 -1.04 14.80 4.01
N GLN A 29 -1.56 13.80 3.31
CA GLN A 29 -2.97 13.40 3.41
C GLN A 29 -3.33 12.69 4.73
N THR A 30 -2.36 12.21 5.46
CA THR A 30 -2.51 11.70 6.83
C THR A 30 -1.88 12.67 7.84
N LEU A 31 -0.60 13.01 7.66
CA LEU A 31 0.16 13.78 8.64
C LEU A 31 -0.45 15.17 8.91
N LEU A 32 -0.75 15.95 7.86
CA LEU A 32 -1.31 17.28 8.04
C LEU A 32 -2.73 17.26 8.62
N ALA A 33 -3.54 16.24 8.30
CA ALA A 33 -4.85 16.05 8.90
C ALA A 33 -4.72 15.79 10.41
N SER A 34 -3.82 14.88 10.81
CA SER A 34 -3.54 14.56 12.22
C SER A 34 -3.00 15.78 12.99
N MET A 35 -2.12 16.56 12.37
CA MET A 35 -1.62 17.80 12.96
C MET A 35 -2.73 18.87 13.16
N LYS A 36 -3.65 19.01 12.18
CA LYS A 36 -4.81 19.91 12.29
C LYS A 36 -5.72 19.52 13.45
N LEU A 37 -5.89 18.23 13.69
CA LEU A 37 -6.66 17.68 14.81
C LEU A 37 -5.85 17.65 16.13
N ARG A 38 -4.59 18.10 16.14
CA ARG A 38 -3.67 18.05 17.28
C ARG A 38 -3.37 16.63 17.80
N LEU A 39 -3.51 15.62 16.91
CA LEU A 39 -3.18 14.23 17.19
C LEU A 39 -1.69 13.90 16.90
N SER A 40 -0.99 14.82 16.25
CA SER A 40 0.45 14.71 15.95
C SER A 40 1.12 16.07 16.12
N ASP A 41 2.26 16.06 16.79
CA ASP A 41 3.13 17.24 17.01
C ASP A 41 4.58 16.87 16.69
N PRO A 42 4.97 16.88 15.40
CA PRO A 42 6.31 16.46 14.99
C PRO A 42 7.41 17.51 15.32
N GLY A 43 7.04 18.75 15.74
CA GLY A 43 7.99 19.83 15.97
C GLY A 43 8.74 20.33 14.72
N LYS A 44 9.02 19.45 13.76
CA LYS A 44 9.67 19.75 12.48
C LYS A 44 9.07 18.94 11.35
N LEU A 45 8.92 19.58 10.18
CA LEU A 45 8.54 18.93 8.92
C LEU A 45 9.66 19.08 7.88
N VAL A 46 10.05 17.97 7.28
CA VAL A 46 10.99 17.92 6.16
C VAL A 46 10.21 17.58 4.89
N ASP A 47 9.97 18.59 4.06
CA ASP A 47 9.15 18.46 2.84
C ASP A 47 9.96 17.84 1.70
N LEU A 48 9.53 16.65 1.26
CA LEU A 48 10.16 15.89 0.20
C LEU A 48 9.83 16.39 -1.20
N ALA A 49 8.89 17.33 -1.36
CA ALA A 49 8.48 17.84 -2.67
C ALA A 49 9.59 18.62 -3.41
N GLY A 50 10.66 18.99 -2.72
CA GLY A 50 11.88 19.57 -3.31
C GLY A 50 12.72 18.56 -4.10
N ILE A 51 12.61 17.26 -3.82
CA ILE A 51 13.46 16.21 -4.37
C ILE A 51 12.77 15.57 -5.57
N LYS A 52 13.11 16.04 -6.78
CA LYS A 52 12.44 15.61 -8.02
C LYS A 52 12.64 14.12 -8.33
N ASP A 53 13.80 13.57 -8.00
CA ASP A 53 14.16 12.17 -8.29
C ASP A 53 13.35 11.15 -7.50
N LEU A 54 12.63 11.58 -6.46
CA LEU A 54 11.70 10.74 -5.71
C LEU A 54 10.37 10.51 -6.43
N ALA A 55 10.09 11.16 -7.54
CA ALA A 55 8.87 10.98 -8.32
C ALA A 55 9.21 10.39 -9.69
N GLY A 56 8.29 9.59 -10.22
CA GLY A 56 8.42 9.02 -11.56
C GLY A 56 8.03 7.55 -11.60
N ILE A 57 7.81 7.08 -12.82
CA ILE A 57 7.44 5.69 -13.12
C ILE A 57 8.33 5.26 -14.28
N ARG A 58 9.01 4.13 -14.14
CA ARG A 58 9.87 3.58 -15.17
C ARG A 58 9.90 2.06 -15.11
N ARG A 59 10.13 1.45 -16.25
CA ARG A 59 10.35 0.01 -16.35
C ARG A 59 11.85 -0.29 -16.28
N GLU A 60 12.21 -1.24 -15.43
CA GLU A 60 13.58 -1.76 -15.31
C GLU A 60 13.54 -3.28 -15.46
N GLY A 61 13.90 -3.78 -16.65
CA GLY A 61 13.82 -5.20 -16.98
C GLY A 61 12.39 -5.73 -16.82
N ASN A 62 12.22 -6.73 -15.95
CA ASN A 62 10.90 -7.32 -15.62
C ASN A 62 10.26 -6.70 -14.36
N ALA A 63 10.60 -5.48 -14.03
CA ALA A 63 10.00 -4.76 -12.92
C ALA A 63 9.53 -3.36 -13.32
N LEU A 64 8.48 -2.89 -12.65
CA LEU A 64 8.00 -1.52 -12.69
C LEU A 64 8.49 -0.80 -11.45
N VAL A 65 9.31 0.23 -11.60
CA VAL A 65 9.84 1.03 -10.49
C VAL A 65 9.05 2.33 -10.39
N ILE A 66 8.50 2.59 -9.22
CA ILE A 66 7.70 3.78 -8.92
C ILE A 66 8.36 4.54 -7.77
N GLY A 67 8.72 5.80 -8.01
CA GLY A 67 9.30 6.68 -7.01
C GLY A 67 8.34 6.98 -5.86
N ALA A 68 8.87 7.13 -4.65
CA ALA A 68 8.10 7.29 -3.42
C ALA A 68 7.15 8.50 -3.43
N MET A 69 7.55 9.60 -4.09
CA MET A 69 6.75 10.82 -4.21
C MET A 69 5.79 10.82 -5.40
N THR A 70 5.69 9.71 -6.13
CA THR A 70 4.70 9.56 -7.22
C THR A 70 3.30 9.56 -6.64
N ARG A 71 2.46 10.49 -7.12
CA ARG A 71 1.08 10.68 -6.65
C ARG A 71 0.19 9.53 -7.09
N HIS A 72 -0.82 9.20 -6.28
CA HIS A 72 -1.80 8.16 -6.62
C HIS A 72 -2.47 8.42 -7.97
N ALA A 73 -2.80 9.68 -8.28
CA ALA A 73 -3.37 10.05 -9.57
C ALA A 73 -2.45 9.72 -10.74
N ALA A 74 -1.13 9.95 -10.60
CA ALA A 74 -0.16 9.63 -11.63
C ALA A 74 -0.04 8.11 -11.84
N VAL A 75 0.00 7.31 -10.76
CA VAL A 75 0.00 5.84 -10.87
C VAL A 75 -1.27 5.34 -11.56
N ALA A 76 -2.45 5.86 -11.17
CA ALA A 76 -3.74 5.45 -11.74
C ALA A 76 -3.90 5.79 -13.22
N SER A 77 -3.30 6.90 -13.69
CA SER A 77 -3.44 7.35 -15.07
C SER A 77 -2.31 6.89 -16.00
N SER A 78 -1.17 6.45 -15.45
CA SER A 78 0.02 6.09 -16.21
C SER A 78 -0.25 4.97 -17.22
N ALA A 79 0.09 5.21 -18.48
CA ALA A 79 0.05 4.21 -19.53
C ALA A 79 1.02 3.05 -19.24
N GLU A 80 2.21 3.35 -18.70
CA GLU A 80 3.22 2.36 -18.32
C GLU A 80 2.70 1.41 -17.24
N VAL A 81 2.06 1.94 -16.18
CA VAL A 81 1.46 1.10 -15.12
C VAL A 81 0.32 0.25 -15.66
N LYS A 82 -0.56 0.84 -16.48
CA LYS A 82 -1.69 0.13 -17.09
C LYS A 82 -1.24 -1.00 -18.02
N SER A 83 -0.15 -0.80 -18.71
CA SER A 83 0.43 -1.82 -19.59
C SER A 83 1.14 -2.92 -18.82
N ALA A 84 1.94 -2.57 -17.80
CA ALA A 84 2.78 -3.53 -17.08
C ALA A 84 2.02 -4.27 -15.97
N ILE A 85 1.25 -3.54 -15.14
CA ILE A 85 0.51 -4.08 -13.98
C ILE A 85 -0.84 -3.35 -13.87
N PRO A 86 -1.83 -3.66 -14.74
CA PRO A 86 -3.12 -2.96 -14.74
C PRO A 86 -3.82 -2.93 -13.37
N ALA A 87 -3.65 -4.01 -12.59
CA ALA A 87 -4.18 -4.12 -11.22
C ALA A 87 -3.66 -3.03 -10.27
N LEU A 88 -2.42 -2.55 -10.46
CA LEU A 88 -1.84 -1.50 -9.64
C LEU A 88 -2.42 -0.12 -10.00
N ALA A 89 -2.66 0.14 -11.29
CA ALA A 89 -3.35 1.35 -11.73
C ALA A 89 -4.79 1.39 -11.20
N ASP A 90 -5.49 0.26 -11.29
CA ASP A 90 -6.85 0.10 -10.76
C ASP A 90 -6.90 0.30 -9.25
N LEU A 91 -6.01 -0.33 -8.49
CA LEU A 91 -5.88 -0.10 -7.04
C LEU A 91 -5.71 1.38 -6.73
N ALA A 92 -4.78 2.06 -7.41
CA ALA A 92 -4.50 3.48 -7.19
C ALA A 92 -5.73 4.36 -7.49
N ALA A 93 -6.53 4.02 -8.50
CA ALA A 93 -7.77 4.71 -8.85
C ALA A 93 -8.85 4.60 -7.76
N HIS A 94 -8.78 3.56 -6.92
CA HIS A 94 -9.72 3.31 -5.83
C HIS A 94 -9.29 3.89 -4.46
N ILE A 95 -8.17 4.61 -4.38
CA ILE A 95 -7.71 5.27 -3.15
C ILE A 95 -8.46 6.59 -2.96
N GLY A 96 -9.15 6.72 -1.82
CA GLY A 96 -9.82 7.96 -1.41
C GLY A 96 -10.71 8.59 -2.50
N ASP A 97 -10.65 9.90 -2.59
CA ASP A 97 -11.28 10.71 -3.64
C ASP A 97 -10.22 11.33 -4.59
N LYS A 98 -10.66 12.17 -5.52
CA LYS A 98 -9.78 12.83 -6.49
C LYS A 98 -8.75 13.75 -5.80
N GLN A 99 -9.16 14.45 -4.75
CA GLN A 99 -8.31 15.38 -3.99
C GLN A 99 -7.21 14.62 -3.26
N VAL A 100 -7.56 13.52 -2.58
CA VAL A 100 -6.58 12.65 -1.92
C VAL A 100 -5.59 12.08 -2.94
N ARG A 101 -6.07 11.60 -4.10
CA ARG A 101 -5.19 11.05 -5.13
C ARG A 101 -4.28 12.09 -5.79
N ALA A 102 -4.72 13.34 -5.86
CA ALA A 102 -3.92 14.44 -6.42
C ALA A 102 -2.72 14.82 -5.54
N MET A 103 -2.76 14.50 -4.24
CA MET A 103 -1.71 14.87 -3.27
C MET A 103 -1.01 13.67 -2.66
N GLY A 104 -1.74 12.64 -2.26
CA GLY A 104 -1.20 11.44 -1.64
C GLY A 104 -0.22 10.70 -2.56
N THR A 105 0.81 10.09 -1.97
CA THR A 105 1.93 9.46 -2.67
C THR A 105 2.05 7.98 -2.29
N LEU A 106 2.67 7.19 -3.18
CA LEU A 106 2.95 5.78 -2.92
C LEU A 106 3.77 5.59 -1.64
N GLY A 107 4.91 6.28 -1.54
CA GLY A 107 5.82 6.17 -0.40
C GLY A 107 5.16 6.63 0.90
N GLY A 108 4.41 7.74 0.88
CA GLY A 108 3.68 8.22 2.07
C GLY A 108 2.64 7.21 2.55
N SER A 109 1.94 6.54 1.63
CA SER A 109 0.94 5.52 1.98
C SER A 109 1.58 4.30 2.65
N ILE A 110 2.68 3.75 2.10
CA ILE A 110 3.30 2.55 2.67
C ILE A 110 4.12 2.86 3.92
N ALA A 111 4.74 4.04 4.02
CA ALA A 111 5.44 4.47 5.23
C ALA A 111 4.50 4.66 6.42
N ASN A 112 3.29 5.20 6.17
CA ASN A 112 2.27 5.36 7.20
C ASN A 112 1.67 4.02 7.66
N ASN A 113 1.66 3.02 6.81
CA ASN A 113 1.12 1.68 7.06
C ASN A 113 -0.22 1.68 7.81
N ASP A 114 -1.17 2.49 7.33
CA ASP A 114 -2.55 2.44 7.82
C ASP A 114 -3.12 1.03 7.50
N PRO A 115 -3.70 0.32 8.47
CA PRO A 115 -4.29 -1.00 8.26
C PRO A 115 -5.29 -1.07 7.10
N ALA A 116 -5.98 0.03 6.80
CA ALA A 116 -6.98 0.11 5.73
C ALA A 116 -6.43 0.72 4.41
N ALA A 117 -5.13 1.00 4.34
CA ALA A 117 -4.50 1.48 3.11
C ALA A 117 -4.47 0.40 2.01
N CYS A 118 -4.62 0.81 0.75
CA CYS A 118 -4.69 -0.14 -0.37
C CYS A 118 -3.30 -0.64 -0.80
N TYR A 119 -2.28 0.24 -0.93
CA TYR A 119 -0.96 -0.14 -1.44
C TYR A 119 -0.24 -1.25 -0.69
N PRO A 120 -0.33 -1.37 0.65
CA PRO A 120 0.32 -2.47 1.36
C PRO A 120 -0.05 -3.85 0.80
N SER A 121 -1.31 -4.06 0.39
CA SER A 121 -1.73 -5.33 -0.22
C SER A 121 -1.06 -5.59 -1.58
N ALA A 122 -0.86 -4.56 -2.41
CA ALA A 122 -0.14 -4.70 -3.67
C ALA A 122 1.35 -4.96 -3.46
N VAL A 123 1.98 -4.27 -2.49
CA VAL A 123 3.40 -4.48 -2.13
C VAL A 123 3.64 -5.92 -1.73
N LEU A 124 2.79 -6.49 -0.85
CA LEU A 124 2.91 -7.89 -0.43
C LEU A 124 2.60 -8.87 -1.55
N ALA A 125 1.47 -8.71 -2.24
CA ALA A 125 1.02 -9.68 -3.24
C ALA A 125 1.91 -9.72 -4.48
N LEU A 126 2.45 -8.59 -4.91
CA LEU A 126 3.38 -8.51 -6.02
C LEU A 126 4.83 -8.88 -5.64
N ASN A 127 5.08 -9.22 -4.38
CA ASN A 127 6.42 -9.49 -3.87
C ASN A 127 7.41 -8.36 -4.18
N ALA A 128 6.98 -7.14 -3.91
CA ALA A 128 7.73 -5.94 -4.25
C ALA A 128 8.97 -5.77 -3.36
N THR A 129 9.87 -4.90 -3.80
CA THR A 129 11.02 -4.46 -3.00
C THR A 129 10.86 -2.97 -2.72
N VAL A 130 10.90 -2.59 -1.45
CA VAL A 130 10.92 -1.18 -1.02
C VAL A 130 12.37 -0.72 -0.99
N HIS A 131 12.66 0.35 -1.72
CA HIS A 131 13.97 0.99 -1.76
C HIS A 131 13.98 2.16 -0.79
N THR A 132 14.96 2.21 0.07
CA THR A 132 15.25 3.36 0.92
C THR A 132 16.55 4.04 0.46
N HIS A 133 16.90 5.13 1.10
CA HIS A 133 18.17 5.79 0.81
C HIS A 133 19.40 5.01 1.33
N THR A 134 19.19 4.00 2.19
CA THR A 134 20.25 3.19 2.79
C THR A 134 20.24 1.73 2.34
N ARG A 135 19.06 1.15 2.06
CA ARG A 135 18.92 -0.30 1.81
C ARG A 135 17.68 -0.64 0.98
N LYS A 136 17.57 -1.93 0.67
CA LYS A 136 16.38 -2.53 0.06
C LYS A 136 15.71 -3.45 1.08
N ILE A 137 14.40 -3.39 1.17
CA ILE A 137 13.61 -4.19 2.12
C ILE A 137 12.61 -5.00 1.31
N ALA A 138 12.56 -6.31 1.55
CA ALA A 138 11.57 -7.17 0.91
C ALA A 138 10.15 -6.86 1.43
N ALA A 139 9.15 -7.05 0.58
CA ALA A 139 7.75 -6.78 0.96
C ALA A 139 7.31 -7.53 2.22
N ASP A 140 7.73 -8.80 2.35
CA ASP A 140 7.33 -9.65 3.48
C ASP A 140 7.94 -9.18 4.83
N ASP A 141 9.01 -8.37 4.80
CA ASP A 141 9.72 -7.85 5.98
C ASP A 141 9.39 -6.38 6.27
N PHE A 142 8.63 -5.72 5.40
CA PHE A 142 8.45 -4.26 5.48
C PHE A 142 7.37 -3.83 6.47
N PHE A 143 6.22 -4.50 6.49
CA PHE A 143 5.07 -4.14 7.33
C PHE A 143 5.11 -4.92 8.64
N THR A 144 5.38 -4.24 9.77
CA THR A 144 5.66 -4.89 11.05
C THR A 144 4.50 -4.82 12.04
N GLY A 145 3.48 -4.01 11.78
CA GLY A 145 2.31 -3.86 12.66
C GLY A 145 1.46 -2.64 12.28
N MET A 146 0.50 -2.33 13.13
CA MET A 146 -0.38 -1.16 12.95
C MET A 146 0.44 0.13 13.00
N TYR A 147 0.43 0.90 11.90
CA TYR A 147 1.23 2.12 11.75
C TYR A 147 2.74 1.93 12.01
N ALA A 148 3.23 0.69 11.84
CA ALA A 148 4.62 0.35 12.05
C ALA A 148 5.21 -0.35 10.82
N THR A 149 6.43 0.00 10.49
CA THR A 149 7.21 -0.55 9.37
C THR A 149 8.64 -0.85 9.83
N ALA A 150 9.42 -1.52 9.00
CA ALA A 150 10.84 -1.79 9.25
C ALA A 150 11.76 -0.57 9.03
N LEU A 151 11.19 0.61 8.73
CA LEU A 151 11.97 1.84 8.57
C LEU A 151 12.54 2.32 9.90
N ALA A 152 13.78 2.79 9.89
CA ALA A 152 14.32 3.61 10.96
C ALA A 152 13.71 5.03 10.92
N ASP A 153 13.82 5.80 12.02
CA ASP A 153 13.20 7.12 12.17
C ASP A 153 13.66 8.14 11.12
N ASP A 154 14.90 8.01 10.67
CA ASP A 154 15.52 8.85 9.64
C ASP A 154 15.55 8.18 8.26
N GLU A 155 14.97 6.99 8.11
CA GLU A 155 15.02 6.23 6.88
C GLU A 155 13.93 6.66 5.89
N LEU A 156 14.37 7.14 4.72
CA LEU A 156 13.52 7.68 3.67
C LEU A 156 13.30 6.65 2.56
N ILE A 157 12.03 6.37 2.23
CA ILE A 157 11.69 5.58 1.03
C ILE A 157 12.00 6.40 -0.22
N THR A 158 12.75 5.82 -1.14
CA THR A 158 13.07 6.42 -2.44
C THR A 158 12.17 5.90 -3.57
N GLY A 159 11.69 4.66 -3.47
CA GLY A 159 10.79 4.06 -4.44
C GLY A 159 10.42 2.62 -4.10
N VAL A 160 9.62 2.02 -4.97
CA VAL A 160 9.22 0.61 -4.87
C VAL A 160 9.37 -0.05 -6.24
N SER A 161 10.03 -1.20 -6.28
CA SER A 161 10.10 -2.08 -7.45
C SER A 161 9.04 -3.15 -7.36
N PHE A 162 8.15 -3.20 -8.34
CA PHE A 162 7.10 -4.20 -8.47
C PHE A 162 7.46 -5.16 -9.61
N PRO A 163 7.71 -6.46 -9.35
CA PRO A 163 7.83 -7.44 -10.41
C PRO A 163 6.59 -7.45 -11.30
N ILE A 164 6.79 -7.51 -12.62
CA ILE A 164 5.69 -7.66 -13.58
C ILE A 164 5.25 -9.11 -13.54
N VAL A 165 3.99 -9.34 -13.22
CA VAL A 165 3.44 -10.68 -12.97
C VAL A 165 2.53 -11.10 -14.11
N LYS A 166 2.27 -12.41 -14.21
CA LYS A 166 1.41 -13.00 -15.24
C LYS A 166 -0.04 -12.49 -15.16
N ARG A 167 -0.57 -12.42 -13.94
CA ARG A 167 -1.93 -11.95 -13.63
C ARG A 167 -1.97 -11.32 -12.26
N ALA A 168 -2.77 -10.29 -12.12
CA ALA A 168 -3.08 -9.71 -10.83
C ALA A 168 -4.41 -8.97 -10.88
N ALA A 169 -5.08 -8.86 -9.74
CA ALA A 169 -6.23 -7.97 -9.59
C ALA A 169 -6.40 -7.53 -8.15
N TYR A 170 -7.08 -6.41 -7.99
CA TYR A 170 -7.49 -5.86 -6.72
C TYR A 170 -9.01 -5.79 -6.63
N ALA A 171 -9.58 -6.29 -5.53
CA ALA A 171 -10.97 -6.13 -5.17
C ALA A 171 -11.10 -5.50 -3.78
N LYS A 172 -12.00 -4.54 -3.65
CA LYS A 172 -12.17 -3.75 -2.42
C LYS A 172 -13.62 -3.64 -2.04
N PHE A 173 -13.92 -4.06 -0.82
CA PHE A 173 -15.15 -3.70 -0.13
C PHE A 173 -14.90 -2.42 0.67
N ARG A 174 -15.42 -1.30 0.16
CA ARG A 174 -15.15 0.03 0.72
C ARG A 174 -16.14 0.40 1.82
N GLN A 175 -15.66 1.08 2.83
CA GLN A 175 -16.49 1.80 3.76
C GLN A 175 -17.12 3.01 3.01
N PRO A 176 -18.46 3.16 3.01
CA PRO A 176 -19.12 4.15 2.16
C PRO A 176 -18.70 5.59 2.43
N ALA A 177 -18.53 5.98 3.69
CA ALA A 177 -18.22 7.35 4.08
C ALA A 177 -16.73 7.72 3.80
N SER A 178 -15.80 6.92 4.31
CA SER A 178 -14.36 7.22 4.23
C SER A 178 -13.70 6.73 2.95
N ARG A 179 -14.32 5.77 2.25
CA ARG A 179 -13.78 5.04 1.10
C ARG A 179 -12.52 4.20 1.41
N PHE A 180 -12.14 4.07 2.67
CA PHE A 180 -11.10 3.12 3.09
C PHE A 180 -11.56 1.68 2.84
N ALA A 181 -10.61 0.75 2.77
CA ALA A 181 -10.94 -0.66 2.68
C ALA A 181 -11.46 -1.17 4.03
N LEU A 182 -12.72 -1.58 4.09
CA LEU A 182 -13.19 -2.44 5.17
C LEU A 182 -12.50 -3.80 5.04
N VAL A 183 -12.41 -4.30 3.79
CA VAL A 183 -11.56 -5.41 3.36
C VAL A 183 -11.12 -5.13 1.93
N GLY A 184 -9.83 -5.21 1.67
CA GLY A 184 -9.25 -5.18 0.32
C GLY A 184 -8.40 -6.43 0.10
N VAL A 185 -8.51 -7.05 -1.07
CA VAL A 185 -7.73 -8.22 -1.43
C VAL A 185 -7.00 -7.98 -2.73
N PHE A 186 -5.69 -8.18 -2.73
CA PHE A 186 -4.86 -8.20 -3.93
C PHE A 186 -4.40 -9.63 -4.18
N VAL A 187 -4.70 -10.15 -5.36
CA VAL A 187 -4.27 -11.48 -5.81
C VAL A 187 -3.27 -11.30 -6.93
N ALA A 188 -2.16 -12.03 -6.90
CA ALA A 188 -1.16 -12.03 -7.95
C ALA A 188 -0.66 -13.46 -8.23
N GLN A 189 -0.53 -13.80 -9.52
CA GLN A 189 0.14 -15.00 -9.99
C GLN A 189 1.56 -14.64 -10.41
N THR A 190 2.51 -14.88 -9.51
CA THR A 190 3.94 -14.61 -9.70
C THR A 190 4.66 -15.86 -10.20
N ASP A 191 5.91 -15.74 -10.63
CA ASP A 191 6.74 -16.89 -11.03
C ASP A 191 7.00 -17.85 -9.85
N ALA A 192 6.98 -17.35 -8.62
CA ALA A 192 7.14 -18.14 -7.39
C ALA A 192 5.84 -18.73 -6.84
N GLY A 193 4.70 -18.56 -7.55
CA GLY A 193 3.39 -19.06 -7.14
C GLY A 193 2.37 -17.93 -6.92
N VAL A 194 1.19 -18.31 -6.40
CA VAL A 194 0.12 -17.36 -6.11
C VAL A 194 0.34 -16.68 -4.77
N ARG A 195 0.13 -15.37 -4.73
CA ARG A 195 0.15 -14.56 -3.52
C ARG A 195 -1.19 -13.87 -3.34
N VAL A 196 -1.72 -13.90 -2.10
CA VAL A 196 -2.98 -13.26 -1.71
C VAL A 196 -2.72 -12.39 -0.50
N ALA A 197 -2.82 -11.08 -0.67
CA ALA A 197 -2.63 -10.12 0.42
C ALA A 197 -3.94 -9.41 0.76
N VAL A 198 -4.22 -9.32 2.05
CA VAL A 198 -5.45 -8.76 2.62
C VAL A 198 -5.11 -7.49 3.40
N THR A 199 -5.83 -6.41 3.13
CA THR A 199 -5.77 -5.15 3.88
C THR A 199 -7.14 -4.79 4.44
N GLY A 200 -7.20 -3.96 5.47
CA GLY A 200 -8.43 -3.48 6.11
C GLY A 200 -9.01 -4.44 7.15
N ALA A 201 -8.76 -5.73 7.03
CA ALA A 201 -9.42 -6.74 7.86
C ALA A 201 -8.78 -6.95 9.23
N ALA A 202 -7.49 -6.69 9.38
CA ALA A 202 -6.72 -6.90 10.62
C ALA A 202 -5.92 -5.64 10.98
N SER A 203 -5.16 -5.68 12.05
CA SER A 203 -4.31 -4.59 12.52
C SER A 203 -3.16 -4.23 11.56
N CYS A 204 -2.81 -5.12 10.65
CA CYS A 204 -1.82 -4.90 9.61
C CYS A 204 -2.22 -5.67 8.34
N VAL A 205 -1.65 -5.30 7.20
CA VAL A 205 -1.74 -6.07 5.97
C VAL A 205 -1.09 -7.44 6.18
N PHE A 206 -1.67 -8.50 5.61
CA PHE A 206 -1.14 -9.86 5.76
C PHE A 206 -1.37 -10.71 4.52
N ARG A 207 -0.60 -11.77 4.37
CA ARG A 207 -0.78 -12.80 3.34
C ARG A 207 -1.60 -13.95 3.89
N HIS A 208 -2.61 -14.39 3.13
CA HIS A 208 -3.47 -15.50 3.54
C HIS A 208 -3.02 -16.81 2.89
N LYS A 209 -2.20 -17.59 3.59
CA LYS A 209 -1.56 -18.81 3.07
C LYS A 209 -2.53 -19.89 2.59
N GLY A 210 -3.68 -20.05 3.26
CA GLY A 210 -4.71 -21.00 2.84
C GLY A 210 -5.31 -20.67 1.48
N LEU A 211 -5.58 -19.39 1.20
CA LEU A 211 -6.05 -18.91 -0.09
C LEU A 211 -4.96 -19.06 -1.16
N GLU A 212 -3.70 -18.76 -0.83
CA GLU A 212 -2.56 -18.96 -1.73
C GLU A 212 -2.42 -20.43 -2.14
N ALA A 213 -2.52 -21.35 -1.18
CA ALA A 213 -2.43 -22.80 -1.44
C ALA A 213 -3.58 -23.31 -2.32
N ALA A 214 -4.81 -22.86 -2.07
CA ALA A 214 -5.97 -23.22 -2.87
C ALA A 214 -5.84 -22.72 -4.33
N LEU A 215 -5.48 -21.43 -4.50
CA LEU A 215 -5.32 -20.81 -5.81
C LEU A 215 -4.09 -21.30 -6.58
N SER A 216 -3.07 -21.80 -5.89
CA SER A 216 -1.92 -22.44 -6.55
C SER A 216 -2.28 -23.79 -7.17
N LYS A 217 -3.29 -24.50 -6.63
CA LYS A 217 -3.82 -25.74 -7.21
C LYS A 217 -4.75 -25.46 -8.39
N SER A 218 -5.62 -24.46 -8.24
CA SER A 218 -6.56 -24.05 -9.28
C SER A 218 -6.83 -22.56 -9.14
N PHE A 219 -6.42 -21.75 -10.13
CA PHE A 219 -6.61 -20.31 -10.13
C PHE A 219 -8.01 -19.95 -10.63
N THR A 220 -9.04 -20.31 -9.84
CA THR A 220 -10.46 -20.04 -10.13
C THR A 220 -11.18 -19.49 -8.88
N PRO A 221 -12.28 -18.72 -9.05
CA PRO A 221 -13.06 -18.23 -7.91
C PRO A 221 -13.61 -19.35 -7.02
N GLU A 222 -13.95 -20.50 -7.59
CA GLU A 222 -14.50 -21.65 -6.88
C GLU A 222 -13.47 -22.30 -5.94
N ALA A 223 -12.19 -22.25 -6.30
CA ALA A 223 -11.11 -22.86 -5.51
C ALA A 223 -11.03 -22.34 -4.08
N VAL A 224 -11.50 -21.11 -3.84
CA VAL A 224 -11.46 -20.48 -2.52
C VAL A 224 -12.76 -20.62 -1.71
N ALA A 225 -13.81 -21.19 -2.29
CA ALA A 225 -15.14 -21.26 -1.66
C ALA A 225 -15.13 -22.01 -0.31
N GLY A 226 -14.35 -23.09 -0.21
CA GLY A 226 -14.22 -23.92 0.98
C GLY A 226 -13.06 -23.57 1.90
N VAL A 227 -12.29 -22.54 1.59
CA VAL A 227 -11.13 -22.16 2.43
C VAL A 227 -11.60 -21.54 3.74
N ALA A 228 -11.17 -22.13 4.86
CA ALA A 228 -11.42 -21.57 6.17
C ALA A 228 -10.60 -20.27 6.35
N ILE A 229 -11.24 -19.22 6.84
CA ILE A 229 -10.60 -17.96 7.20
C ILE A 229 -10.83 -17.74 8.68
N ASP A 230 -9.75 -17.81 9.45
CA ASP A 230 -9.81 -17.58 10.89
C ASP A 230 -10.17 -16.13 11.16
N ALA A 231 -11.14 -15.93 12.07
CA ALA A 231 -11.59 -14.62 12.48
C ALA A 231 -10.85 -14.12 13.75
N GLY A 232 -10.02 -14.94 14.40
CA GLY A 232 -9.40 -14.62 15.67
C GLY A 232 -8.55 -13.35 15.67
N ASP A 233 -7.79 -13.14 14.61
CA ASP A 233 -6.91 -11.97 14.46
C ASP A 233 -7.55 -10.82 13.66
N LEU A 234 -8.82 -10.96 13.26
CA LEU A 234 -9.50 -9.92 12.49
C LEU A 234 -10.13 -8.86 13.39
N ASN A 235 -10.15 -7.63 12.90
CA ASN A 235 -10.77 -6.50 13.60
C ASN A 235 -12.28 -6.72 13.78
N SER A 236 -12.80 -6.29 14.95
CA SER A 236 -14.23 -6.16 15.22
C SER A 236 -14.49 -4.74 15.74
N ASP A 237 -15.35 -4.00 15.05
CA ASP A 237 -15.66 -2.60 15.33
C ASP A 237 -17.12 -2.25 14.95
N ILE A 238 -17.47 -0.97 15.03
CA ILE A 238 -18.82 -0.48 14.69
C ILE A 238 -19.20 -0.71 13.21
N HIS A 239 -18.24 -1.01 12.34
CA HIS A 239 -18.47 -1.18 10.90
C HIS A 239 -18.67 -2.64 10.51
N ALA A 240 -17.99 -3.57 11.21
CA ALA A 240 -18.06 -4.99 10.89
C ALA A 240 -17.48 -5.86 12.00
N SER A 241 -18.13 -6.99 12.27
CA SER A 241 -17.57 -8.05 13.11
C SER A 241 -16.42 -8.77 12.41
N ALA A 242 -15.54 -9.43 13.18
CA ALA A 242 -14.47 -10.28 12.66
C ALA A 242 -15.00 -11.39 11.74
N ALA A 243 -16.11 -12.04 12.11
CA ALA A 243 -16.77 -13.06 11.29
C ALA A 243 -17.25 -12.52 9.94
N TYR A 244 -17.81 -11.30 9.92
CA TYR A 244 -18.21 -10.63 8.69
C TYR A 244 -16.99 -10.32 7.81
N ARG A 245 -15.88 -9.81 8.39
CA ARG A 245 -14.63 -9.54 7.66
C ARG A 245 -14.05 -10.82 7.07
N ALA A 246 -14.06 -11.94 7.79
CA ALA A 246 -13.64 -13.25 7.29
C ALA A 246 -14.44 -13.67 6.05
N ASN A 247 -15.77 -13.51 6.09
CA ASN A 247 -16.61 -13.80 4.91
C ASN A 247 -16.29 -12.86 3.75
N ILE A 248 -16.10 -11.56 4.00
CA ILE A 248 -15.78 -10.58 2.95
C ILE A 248 -14.39 -10.83 2.35
N ILE A 249 -13.40 -11.31 3.10
CA ILE A 249 -12.09 -11.73 2.55
C ILE A 249 -12.31 -12.79 1.46
N ARG A 250 -13.13 -13.83 1.73
CA ARG A 250 -13.44 -14.88 0.74
C ARG A 250 -14.09 -14.29 -0.51
N VAL A 251 -15.14 -13.47 -0.33
CA VAL A 251 -15.88 -12.85 -1.44
C VAL A 251 -14.99 -11.93 -2.27
N MET A 252 -14.14 -11.11 -1.63
CA MET A 252 -13.22 -10.23 -2.35
C MET A 252 -12.12 -11.02 -3.06
N THR A 253 -11.67 -12.14 -2.50
CA THR A 253 -10.72 -13.03 -3.18
C THR A 253 -11.35 -13.61 -4.45
N GLN A 254 -12.59 -14.13 -4.37
CA GLN A 254 -13.32 -14.62 -5.55
C GLN A 254 -13.44 -13.55 -6.64
N ARG A 255 -13.83 -12.33 -6.26
CA ARG A 255 -13.95 -11.19 -7.19
C ARG A 255 -12.61 -10.79 -7.79
N ALA A 256 -11.53 -10.80 -7.00
CA ALA A 256 -10.20 -10.49 -7.49
C ALA A 256 -9.71 -11.56 -8.48
N VAL A 257 -9.94 -12.84 -8.18
CA VAL A 257 -9.58 -13.95 -9.10
C VAL A 257 -10.38 -13.86 -10.40
N ALA A 258 -11.70 -13.68 -10.33
CA ALA A 258 -12.54 -13.50 -11.51
C ALA A 258 -12.04 -12.34 -12.39
N LYS A 259 -11.73 -11.19 -11.75
CA LYS A 259 -11.19 -10.01 -12.43
C LYS A 259 -9.80 -10.22 -13.03
N ALA A 260 -8.98 -11.08 -12.45
CA ALA A 260 -7.65 -11.42 -12.97
C ALA A 260 -7.70 -12.39 -14.18
N LEU A 261 -8.83 -13.06 -14.36
CA LEU A 261 -9.06 -13.98 -15.47
C LEU A 261 -9.62 -13.29 -16.73
N GLY A 262 -10.22 -12.11 -16.60
CA GLY A 262 -10.88 -11.31 -17.65
C GLY A 262 -12.33 -11.19 -17.35
#